data_c3acb8c2621038d19c1778cf72e8b945
#
_entry.id   c3acb8c2621038d19c1778cf72e8b945
#
_cell.length_a   1.000
_cell.length_b   1.000
_cell.length_c   1.000
_cell.angle_alpha   90.00
_cell.angle_beta   90.00
_cell.angle_gamma   90.00
#
_symmetry.space_group_name_H-M   'P 1'
#
loop_
_entity.id
_entity.type
_entity.pdbx_description
1 polymer ?
#
loop_
_entity_poly.entity_id
_entity_poly.type
_entity_poly.pdbx_seq_one_letter_code
_entity_poly.pdbx_strand_id
1 'polypeptide(L)'
;YKRQWLICSGAIQTPVLHALRRVVNIVLIVGIAGANGFYQQRIVTVMLDLPTSVAQLFTGTVKTPSEMMDDAANNGAEIGTRLQERAPSGIRKIAQAFVFVVVSVIITIISAVMSAIGMLVLITVKVGMGLVVVLGPLCILALLFDVTRDFFTTWLRQALFYAIYAGLFMVVSVSYTHLTLP
;
A
#
# COMPACT_ATOMS: atom_id res chain seq x y z
N TYR A 1 -32.68 12.26 43.99
CA TYR A 1 -31.95 12.74 45.19
C TYR A 1 -31.12 11.65 45.88
N LYS A 2 -31.59 10.40 46.01
CA LYS A 2 -30.80 9.32 46.66
C LYS A 2 -29.54 8.90 45.89
N ARG A 3 -29.51 8.96 44.58
CA ARG A 3 -28.32 8.61 43.79
C ARG A 3 -27.18 9.65 43.88
N GLN A 4 -27.52 10.93 43.96
CA GLN A 4 -26.54 11.99 44.13
C GLN A 4 -25.82 11.93 45.48
N TRP A 5 -26.52 11.58 46.57
CA TRP A 5 -25.92 11.46 47.87
C TRP A 5 -24.93 10.28 48.01
N LEU A 6 -25.22 9.16 47.33
CA LEU A 6 -24.34 8.00 47.24
C LEU A 6 -23.05 8.26 46.49
N ILE A 7 -23.06 9.17 45.49
CA ILE A 7 -21.88 9.59 44.78
C ILE A 7 -20.99 10.48 45.66
N CYS A 8 -21.60 11.41 46.40
CA CYS A 8 -20.86 12.30 47.35
C CYS A 8 -20.31 11.59 48.57
N SER A 9 -20.90 10.46 48.97
CA SER A 9 -20.45 9.70 50.16
C SER A 9 -19.37 8.66 49.89
N GLY A 10 -18.80 8.62 48.68
CA GLY A 10 -17.70 7.71 48.30
C GLY A 10 -18.10 6.22 48.20
N ALA A 11 -19.38 5.91 48.32
CA ALA A 11 -19.85 4.53 48.30
C ALA A 11 -19.85 3.90 46.87
N ILE A 12 -19.68 4.73 45.81
CA ILE A 12 -19.59 4.26 44.44
C ILE A 12 -18.33 4.88 43.79
N GLN A 13 -17.21 4.17 43.89
CA GLN A 13 -15.95 4.57 43.20
C GLN A 13 -15.98 4.37 41.68
N THR A 14 -16.88 3.52 41.19
CA THR A 14 -16.98 3.14 39.78
C THR A 14 -17.31 4.30 38.81
N PRO A 15 -18.25 5.25 39.10
CA PRO A 15 -18.53 6.34 38.19
C PRO A 15 -17.39 7.35 38.04
N VAL A 16 -16.62 7.59 39.11
CA VAL A 16 -15.48 8.53 39.07
C VAL A 16 -14.35 7.94 38.22
N LEU A 17 -14.03 6.66 38.40
CA LEU A 17 -13.05 5.96 37.57
C LEU A 17 -13.45 5.90 36.11
N HIS A 18 -14.74 5.67 35.81
CA HIS A 18 -15.25 5.71 34.44
C HIS A 18 -15.16 7.11 33.83
N ALA A 19 -15.51 8.15 34.59
CA ALA A 19 -15.39 9.54 34.14
C ALA A 19 -13.91 9.92 33.89
N LEU A 20 -13.02 9.57 34.81
CA LEU A 20 -11.58 9.82 34.67
C LEU A 20 -11.00 9.12 33.45
N ARG A 21 -11.33 7.83 33.27
CA ARG A 21 -10.89 7.07 32.09
C ARG A 21 -11.41 7.69 30.79
N ARG A 22 -12.65 8.19 30.79
CA ARG A 22 -13.24 8.88 29.60
C ARG A 22 -12.51 10.18 29.31
N VAL A 23 -12.19 11.00 30.31
CA VAL A 23 -11.43 12.23 30.17
C VAL A 23 -10.01 11.93 29.63
N VAL A 24 -9.32 10.96 30.20
CA VAL A 24 -7.99 10.54 29.72
C VAL A 24 -8.04 10.08 28.26
N ASN A 25 -9.03 9.28 27.88
CA ASN A 25 -9.20 8.86 26.49
C ASN A 25 -9.45 10.04 25.55
N ILE A 26 -10.29 11.01 25.93
CA ILE A 26 -10.55 12.22 25.15
C ILE A 26 -9.27 13.01 24.94
N VAL A 27 -8.51 13.25 26.02
CA VAL A 27 -7.24 14.00 25.95
C VAL A 27 -6.23 13.27 25.05
N LEU A 28 -6.12 11.95 25.16
CA LEU A 28 -5.24 11.15 24.30
C LEU A 28 -5.67 11.23 22.82
N ILE A 29 -6.95 11.03 22.53
CA ILE A 29 -7.48 11.02 21.15
C ILE A 29 -7.31 12.42 20.53
N VAL A 30 -7.70 13.48 21.24
CA VAL A 30 -7.54 14.87 20.77
C VAL A 30 -6.07 15.26 20.68
N GLY A 31 -5.22 14.78 21.60
CA GLY A 31 -3.77 14.97 21.56
C GLY A 31 -3.14 14.33 20.33
N ILE A 32 -3.50 13.10 19.99
CA ILE A 32 -2.98 12.41 18.80
C ILE A 32 -3.50 13.06 17.51
N ALA A 33 -4.79 13.38 17.43
CA ALA A 33 -5.41 13.95 16.24
C ALA A 33 -5.03 15.42 16.01
N GLY A 34 -4.84 16.21 17.09
CA GLY A 34 -4.63 17.64 17.04
C GLY A 34 -3.23 18.12 17.42
N ALA A 35 -2.35 17.24 17.96
CA ALA A 35 -0.99 17.64 18.32
C ALA A 35 -0.21 18.03 17.06
N ASN A 36 0.29 19.26 17.05
CA ASN A 36 1.03 19.88 15.96
C ASN A 36 2.08 18.97 15.34
N GLY A 37 1.68 18.27 14.27
CA GLY A 37 2.57 17.47 13.46
C GLY A 37 2.75 16.00 13.88
N PHE A 38 2.30 15.52 15.06
CA PHE A 38 2.48 14.11 15.44
C PHE A 38 1.79 13.16 14.47
N TYR A 39 0.52 13.44 14.12
CA TYR A 39 -0.19 12.68 13.12
C TYR A 39 0.52 12.72 11.78
N GLN A 40 0.86 13.91 11.30
CA GLN A 40 1.52 14.10 10.00
C GLN A 40 2.94 13.55 9.96
N GLN A 41 3.73 13.75 11.01
CA GLN A 41 5.13 13.34 11.02
C GLN A 41 5.33 11.85 11.30
N ARG A 42 4.44 11.22 12.05
CA ARG A 42 4.60 9.81 12.45
C ARG A 42 3.60 8.90 11.78
N ILE A 43 2.31 9.17 11.91
CA ILE A 43 1.26 8.26 11.43
C ILE A 43 1.18 8.31 9.91
N VAL A 44 1.21 9.50 9.31
CA VAL A 44 1.16 9.66 7.84
C VAL A 44 2.34 8.99 7.17
N THR A 45 3.56 9.24 7.67
CA THR A 45 4.77 8.63 7.10
C THR A 45 4.69 7.11 7.17
N VAL A 46 4.40 6.55 8.35
CA VAL A 46 4.26 5.09 8.51
C VAL A 46 3.18 4.53 7.59
N MET A 47 2.01 5.17 7.50
CA MET A 47 0.93 4.69 6.63
C MET A 47 1.26 4.73 5.15
N LEU A 48 1.93 5.79 4.69
CA LEU A 48 2.33 5.88 3.28
C LEU A 48 3.44 4.89 2.93
N ASP A 49 4.29 4.53 3.88
CA ASP A 49 5.37 3.56 3.70
C ASP A 49 4.90 2.11 3.89
N LEU A 50 3.75 1.88 4.54
CA LEU A 50 3.21 0.53 4.77
C LEU A 50 3.12 -0.33 3.51
N PRO A 51 2.54 0.13 2.38
CA PRO A 51 2.45 -0.69 1.17
C PRO A 51 3.82 -1.11 0.65
N THR A 52 4.79 -0.20 0.67
CA THR A 52 6.17 -0.46 0.24
C THR A 52 6.87 -1.44 1.19
N SER A 53 6.75 -1.23 2.50
CA SER A 53 7.35 -2.10 3.51
C SER A 53 6.77 -3.51 3.47
N VAL A 54 5.46 -3.65 3.32
CA VAL A 54 4.80 -4.95 3.18
C VAL A 54 5.24 -5.64 1.89
N ALA A 55 5.32 -4.92 0.77
CA ALA A 55 5.81 -5.46 -0.49
C ALA A 55 7.25 -5.98 -0.36
N GLN A 56 8.14 -5.23 0.27
CA GLN A 56 9.53 -5.63 0.52
C GLN A 56 9.64 -6.87 1.43
N LEU A 57 8.79 -6.98 2.46
CA LEU A 57 8.75 -8.17 3.33
C LEU A 57 8.38 -9.43 2.55
N PHE A 58 7.45 -9.35 1.62
CA PHE A 58 7.03 -10.50 0.81
C PHE A 58 8.03 -10.86 -0.31
N THR A 59 8.67 -9.87 -0.90
CA THR A 59 9.60 -10.09 -2.03
C THR A 59 11.04 -10.34 -1.58
N GLY A 60 11.38 -9.98 -0.35
CA GLY A 60 12.75 -10.05 0.18
C GLY A 60 13.72 -9.07 -0.52
N THR A 61 13.22 -8.12 -1.30
CA THR A 61 14.03 -7.15 -2.05
C THR A 61 13.96 -5.77 -1.41
N VAL A 62 15.03 -5.00 -1.56
CA VAL A 62 15.09 -3.59 -1.09
C VAL A 62 14.46 -2.63 -2.09
N LYS A 63 14.19 -3.09 -3.33
CA LYS A 63 13.62 -2.28 -4.39
C LYS A 63 12.18 -1.87 -4.08
N THR A 64 11.85 -0.65 -4.48
CA THR A 64 10.46 -0.17 -4.39
C THR A 64 9.59 -0.84 -5.47
N PRO A 65 8.26 -0.94 -5.23
CA PRO A 65 7.34 -1.50 -6.22
C PRO A 65 7.42 -0.82 -7.61
N SER A 66 7.64 0.49 -7.65
CA SER A 66 7.80 1.23 -8.90
C SER A 66 9.08 0.87 -9.65
N GLU A 67 10.21 0.78 -8.95
CA GLU A 67 11.49 0.36 -9.54
C GLU A 67 11.41 -1.06 -10.13
N MET A 68 10.68 -1.96 -9.48
CA MET A 68 10.50 -3.33 -9.99
C MET A 68 9.67 -3.36 -11.28
N MET A 69 8.67 -2.47 -11.41
CA MET A 69 7.90 -2.36 -12.66
C MET A 69 8.72 -1.74 -13.79
N ASP A 70 9.54 -0.75 -13.49
CA ASP A 70 10.48 -0.16 -14.46
C ASP A 70 11.52 -1.18 -14.92
N ASP A 71 12.06 -1.98 -13.99
CA ASP A 71 12.97 -3.08 -14.31
C ASP A 71 12.31 -4.13 -15.21
N ALA A 72 11.06 -4.49 -14.92
CA ALA A 72 10.33 -5.46 -15.75
C ALA A 72 10.12 -4.96 -17.18
N ALA A 73 9.79 -3.67 -17.36
CA ALA A 73 9.68 -3.06 -18.67
C ALA A 73 11.04 -3.03 -19.41
N ASN A 74 12.09 -2.60 -18.72
CA ASN A 74 13.43 -2.49 -19.28
C ASN A 74 14.01 -3.87 -19.66
N ASN A 75 13.86 -4.87 -18.80
CA ASN A 75 14.28 -6.24 -19.09
C ASN A 75 13.55 -6.83 -20.30
N GLY A 76 12.24 -6.57 -20.44
CA GLY A 76 11.49 -6.99 -21.62
C GLY A 76 11.98 -6.33 -22.91
N ALA A 77 12.29 -5.03 -22.86
CA ALA A 77 12.84 -4.32 -24.00
C ALA A 77 14.26 -4.82 -24.34
N GLU A 78 15.10 -5.09 -23.35
CA GLU A 78 16.45 -5.63 -23.53
C GLU A 78 16.43 -7.03 -24.17
N ILE A 79 15.53 -7.90 -23.73
CA ILE A 79 15.33 -9.21 -24.36
C ILE A 79 14.93 -9.05 -25.83
N GLY A 80 14.02 -8.11 -26.10
CA GLY A 80 13.61 -7.78 -27.48
C GLY A 80 14.79 -7.37 -28.36
N THR A 81 15.67 -6.48 -27.85
CA THR A 81 16.86 -6.03 -28.60
C THR A 81 17.87 -7.14 -28.79
N ARG A 82 18.16 -7.93 -27.76
CA ARG A 82 19.09 -9.07 -27.84
C ARG A 82 18.60 -10.13 -28.83
N LEU A 83 17.29 -10.34 -28.94
CA LEU A 83 16.72 -11.24 -29.97
C LEU A 83 16.92 -10.68 -31.36
N GLN A 84 16.79 -9.36 -31.59
CA GLN A 84 17.04 -8.72 -32.87
C GLN A 84 18.52 -8.80 -33.26
N GLU A 85 19.43 -8.60 -32.33
CA GLU A 85 20.89 -8.72 -32.55
C GLU A 85 21.30 -10.14 -32.93
N ARG A 86 20.61 -11.15 -32.43
CA ARG A 86 20.85 -12.57 -32.76
C ARG A 86 20.19 -12.98 -34.08
N ALA A 87 19.44 -12.09 -34.74
CA ALA A 87 18.84 -12.39 -36.03
C ALA A 87 19.94 -12.67 -37.08
N PRO A 88 19.88 -13.77 -37.80
CA PRO A 88 20.92 -14.15 -38.75
C PRO A 88 20.97 -13.15 -39.88
N SER A 89 22.18 -12.60 -40.15
CA SER A 89 22.45 -11.70 -41.27
C SER A 89 22.72 -12.50 -42.53
N GLY A 90 22.05 -12.15 -43.63
CA GLY A 90 22.31 -12.74 -44.95
C GLY A 90 21.06 -12.92 -45.79
N ILE A 91 21.15 -12.73 -47.10
CA ILE A 91 20.02 -12.72 -48.02
C ILE A 91 19.26 -14.04 -48.03
N ARG A 92 19.92 -15.16 -47.80
CA ARG A 92 19.29 -16.49 -47.69
C ARG A 92 18.53 -16.77 -46.39
N LYS A 93 18.69 -15.90 -45.39
CA LYS A 93 18.10 -16.07 -44.04
C LYS A 93 17.08 -14.98 -43.69
N ILE A 94 16.64 -14.21 -44.65
CA ILE A 94 15.69 -13.08 -44.44
C ILE A 94 14.42 -13.56 -43.75
N ALA A 95 13.88 -14.71 -44.09
CA ALA A 95 12.67 -15.27 -43.47
C ALA A 95 12.91 -15.59 -41.97
N GLN A 96 14.09 -16.09 -41.62
CA GLN A 96 14.43 -16.36 -40.21
C GLN A 96 14.62 -15.05 -39.43
N ALA A 97 15.32 -14.08 -40.02
CA ALA A 97 15.51 -12.77 -39.41
C ALA A 97 14.18 -12.06 -39.13
N PHE A 98 13.21 -12.17 -40.09
CA PHE A 98 11.87 -11.65 -39.90
C PHE A 98 11.14 -12.27 -38.71
N VAL A 99 11.24 -13.58 -38.52
CA VAL A 99 10.64 -14.28 -37.36
C VAL A 99 11.24 -13.75 -36.05
N PHE A 100 12.57 -13.56 -35.95
CA PHE A 100 13.21 -12.99 -34.76
C PHE A 100 12.71 -11.58 -34.45
N VAL A 101 12.56 -10.72 -35.47
CA VAL A 101 12.04 -9.38 -35.29
C VAL A 101 10.59 -9.40 -34.79
N VAL A 102 9.74 -10.23 -35.39
CA VAL A 102 8.33 -10.35 -34.96
C VAL A 102 8.23 -10.84 -33.53
N VAL A 103 8.98 -11.87 -33.17
CA VAL A 103 9.00 -12.41 -31.78
C VAL A 103 9.51 -11.36 -30.79
N SER A 104 10.57 -10.63 -31.15
CA SER A 104 11.09 -9.58 -30.25
C SER A 104 10.08 -8.45 -30.02
N VAL A 105 9.38 -8.02 -31.04
CA VAL A 105 8.33 -7.00 -30.93
C VAL A 105 7.18 -7.49 -30.04
N ILE A 106 6.76 -8.74 -30.22
CA ILE A 106 5.70 -9.34 -29.38
C ILE A 106 6.13 -9.36 -27.90
N ILE A 107 7.35 -9.81 -27.60
CA ILE A 107 7.86 -9.85 -26.22
C ILE A 107 7.91 -8.44 -25.62
N THR A 108 8.42 -7.46 -26.38
CA THR A 108 8.50 -6.06 -25.90
C THR A 108 7.10 -5.49 -25.62
N ILE A 109 6.13 -5.74 -26.48
CA ILE A 109 4.75 -5.28 -26.28
C ILE A 109 4.13 -5.95 -25.04
N ILE A 110 4.29 -7.25 -24.88
CA ILE A 110 3.75 -7.97 -23.71
C ILE A 110 4.35 -7.41 -22.41
N SER A 111 5.67 -7.23 -22.36
CA SER A 111 6.36 -6.66 -21.19
C SER A 111 5.92 -5.24 -20.89
N ALA A 112 5.75 -4.41 -21.90
CA ALA A 112 5.26 -3.04 -21.74
C ALA A 112 3.82 -3.00 -21.20
N VAL A 113 2.93 -3.85 -21.70
CA VAL A 113 1.55 -3.95 -21.23
C VAL A 113 1.50 -4.44 -19.78
N MET A 114 2.28 -5.45 -19.45
CA MET A 114 2.35 -5.97 -18.07
C MET A 114 2.88 -4.92 -17.09
N SER A 115 3.93 -4.19 -17.48
CA SER A 115 4.46 -3.09 -16.66
C SER A 115 3.44 -1.95 -16.51
N ALA A 116 2.74 -1.57 -17.57
CA ALA A 116 1.71 -0.54 -17.53
C ALA A 116 0.55 -0.92 -16.57
N ILE A 117 0.09 -2.16 -16.62
CA ILE A 117 -0.93 -2.69 -15.69
C ILE A 117 -0.41 -2.62 -14.24
N GLY A 118 0.84 -3.02 -14.02
CA GLY A 118 1.48 -2.95 -12.73
C GLY A 118 1.54 -1.53 -12.17
N MET A 119 1.94 -0.57 -12.99
CA MET A 119 1.95 0.85 -12.62
C MET A 119 0.55 1.39 -12.27
N LEU A 120 -0.49 1.02 -13.03
CA LEU A 120 -1.87 1.41 -12.71
C LEU A 120 -2.32 0.88 -11.35
N VAL A 121 -1.99 -0.37 -11.02
CA VAL A 121 -2.28 -0.95 -9.70
C VAL A 121 -1.56 -0.18 -8.60
N LEU A 122 -0.27 0.13 -8.77
CA LEU A 122 0.51 0.89 -7.78
C LEU A 122 -0.01 2.31 -7.58
N ILE A 123 -0.40 2.99 -8.65
CA ILE A 123 -1.04 4.33 -8.57
C ILE A 123 -2.34 4.23 -7.78
N THR A 124 -3.17 3.23 -8.05
CA THR A 124 -4.43 3.01 -7.33
C THR A 124 -4.19 2.81 -5.83
N VAL A 125 -3.19 2.01 -5.46
CA VAL A 125 -2.80 1.80 -4.05
C VAL A 125 -2.32 3.09 -3.40
N LYS A 126 -1.44 3.85 -4.07
CA LYS A 126 -0.91 5.12 -3.55
C LYS A 126 -2.00 6.17 -3.35
N VAL A 127 -2.90 6.32 -4.33
CA VAL A 127 -4.04 7.25 -4.24
C VAL A 127 -5.00 6.80 -3.15
N GLY A 128 -5.33 5.51 -3.09
CA GLY A 128 -6.22 4.96 -2.07
C GLY A 128 -5.65 5.14 -0.65
N MET A 129 -4.36 4.85 -0.45
CA MET A 129 -3.71 5.08 0.84
C MET A 129 -3.66 6.58 1.19
N GLY A 130 -3.40 7.44 0.22
CA GLY A 130 -3.44 8.91 0.41
C GLY A 130 -4.81 9.39 0.92
N LEU A 131 -5.91 8.89 0.34
CA LEU A 131 -7.26 9.21 0.81
C LEU A 131 -7.51 8.70 2.24
N VAL A 132 -7.08 7.48 2.55
CA VAL A 132 -7.16 6.92 3.90
C VAL A 132 -6.41 7.79 4.90
N VAL A 133 -5.20 8.24 4.56
CA VAL A 133 -4.38 9.13 5.41
C VAL A 133 -5.06 10.47 5.65
N VAL A 134 -5.63 11.09 4.63
CA VAL A 134 -6.34 12.39 4.76
C VAL A 134 -7.56 12.28 5.69
N LEU A 135 -8.28 11.17 5.65
CA LEU A 135 -9.45 10.93 6.51
C LEU A 135 -9.05 10.50 7.95
N GLY A 136 -7.80 10.18 8.18
CA GLY A 136 -7.31 9.64 9.45
C GLY A 136 -7.66 10.47 10.68
N PRO A 137 -7.40 11.79 10.73
CA PRO A 137 -7.73 12.60 11.91
C PRO A 137 -9.22 12.56 12.26
N LEU A 138 -10.11 12.59 11.24
CA LEU A 138 -11.55 12.47 11.45
C LEU A 138 -11.94 11.10 12.00
N CYS A 139 -11.34 10.03 11.47
CA CYS A 139 -11.61 8.66 11.94
C CYS A 139 -11.07 8.42 13.36
N ILE A 140 -9.95 9.05 13.73
CA ILE A 140 -9.41 9.00 15.10
C ILE A 140 -10.34 9.76 16.05
N LEU A 141 -10.85 10.94 15.66
CA LEU A 141 -11.84 11.67 16.44
C LEU A 141 -13.17 10.90 16.60
N ALA A 142 -13.52 10.06 15.64
CA ALA A 142 -14.71 9.20 15.75
C ALA A 142 -14.64 8.19 16.92
N LEU A 143 -13.47 7.92 17.48
CA LEU A 143 -13.30 7.11 18.69
C LEU A 143 -13.87 7.76 19.96
N LEU A 144 -14.11 9.08 19.94
CA LEU A 144 -14.70 9.80 21.08
C LEU A 144 -16.14 9.35 21.38
N PHE A 145 -16.86 8.89 20.36
CA PHE A 145 -18.25 8.52 20.50
C PHE A 145 -18.43 7.04 20.20
N ASP A 146 -19.12 6.32 21.09
CA ASP A 146 -19.34 4.88 20.93
C ASP A 146 -20.10 4.54 19.63
N VAL A 147 -21.02 5.43 19.19
CA VAL A 147 -21.81 5.26 17.95
C VAL A 147 -20.94 5.34 16.68
N THR A 148 -19.87 6.11 16.71
CA THR A 148 -19.00 6.35 15.51
C THR A 148 -17.71 5.55 15.54
N ARG A 149 -17.49 4.71 16.55
CA ARG A 149 -16.29 3.90 16.73
C ARG A 149 -16.02 2.97 15.55
N ASP A 150 -17.07 2.51 14.89
CA ASP A 150 -16.97 1.61 13.73
C ASP A 150 -16.32 2.28 12.52
N PHE A 151 -16.39 3.61 12.42
CA PHE A 151 -15.65 4.33 11.35
C PHE A 151 -14.15 4.17 11.47
N PHE A 152 -13.61 4.20 12.69
CA PHE A 152 -12.18 3.98 12.92
C PHE A 152 -11.76 2.55 12.55
N THR A 153 -12.53 1.55 12.95
CA THR A 153 -12.23 0.15 12.63
C THR A 153 -12.28 -0.12 11.12
N THR A 154 -13.25 0.48 10.44
CA THR A 154 -13.38 0.40 8.98
C THR A 154 -12.22 1.10 8.28
N TRP A 155 -11.84 2.29 8.73
CA TRP A 155 -10.69 3.05 8.25
C TRP A 155 -9.38 2.26 8.40
N LEU A 156 -9.14 1.67 9.57
CA LEU A 156 -7.95 0.86 9.82
C LEU A 156 -7.91 -0.38 8.92
N ARG A 157 -9.05 -1.04 8.74
CA ARG A 157 -9.19 -2.18 7.81
C ARG A 157 -8.86 -1.77 6.39
N GLN A 158 -9.30 -0.60 5.94
CA GLN A 158 -9.02 -0.09 4.60
C GLN A 158 -7.52 0.21 4.41
N ALA A 159 -6.85 0.79 5.41
CA ALA A 159 -5.41 1.00 5.39
C ALA A 159 -4.63 -0.32 5.25
N LEU A 160 -4.98 -1.32 6.05
CA LEU A 160 -4.39 -2.66 5.99
C LEU A 160 -4.67 -3.35 4.65
N PHE A 161 -5.87 -3.17 4.10
CA PHE A 161 -6.22 -3.73 2.80
C PHE A 161 -5.29 -3.21 1.69
N TYR A 162 -5.07 -1.89 1.60
CA TYR A 162 -4.16 -1.34 0.60
C TYR A 162 -2.71 -1.79 0.79
N ALA A 163 -2.24 -1.91 2.06
CA ALA A 163 -0.91 -2.40 2.35
C ALA A 163 -0.71 -3.86 1.90
N ILE A 164 -1.63 -4.75 2.24
CA ILE A 164 -1.59 -6.16 1.87
C ILE A 164 -1.76 -6.33 0.35
N TYR A 165 -2.66 -5.57 -0.27
CA TYR A 165 -2.89 -5.63 -1.70
C TYR A 165 -1.62 -5.28 -2.50
N ALA A 166 -0.89 -4.24 -2.09
CA ALA A 166 0.41 -3.91 -2.68
C ALA A 166 1.41 -5.07 -2.55
N GLY A 167 1.51 -5.66 -1.35
CA GLY A 167 2.40 -6.79 -1.09
C GLY A 167 2.09 -8.00 -1.96
N LEU A 168 0.82 -8.41 -2.01
CA LEU A 168 0.38 -9.55 -2.82
C LEU A 168 0.61 -9.33 -4.31
N PHE A 169 0.32 -8.12 -4.80
CA PHE A 169 0.57 -7.77 -6.19
C PHE A 169 2.06 -7.90 -6.55
N MET A 170 2.95 -7.47 -5.66
CA MET A 170 4.39 -7.59 -5.87
C MET A 170 4.87 -9.04 -5.89
N VAL A 171 4.36 -9.89 -5.00
CA VAL A 171 4.68 -11.33 -5.02
C VAL A 171 4.30 -11.96 -6.37
N VAL A 172 3.11 -11.66 -6.87
CA VAL A 172 2.66 -12.16 -8.19
C VAL A 172 3.57 -11.64 -9.30
N SER A 173 3.92 -10.36 -9.27
CA SER A 173 4.81 -9.75 -10.28
C SER A 173 6.20 -10.37 -10.29
N VAL A 174 6.80 -10.58 -9.11
CA VAL A 174 8.12 -11.22 -8.97
C VAL A 174 8.06 -12.68 -9.42
N SER A 175 7.03 -13.42 -9.02
CA SER A 175 6.84 -14.80 -9.44
C SER A 175 6.73 -14.93 -10.96
N TYR A 176 6.01 -14.00 -11.59
CA TYR A 176 5.87 -13.97 -13.05
C TYR A 176 7.21 -13.68 -13.74
N THR A 177 7.98 -12.71 -13.26
CA THR A 177 9.30 -12.38 -13.84
C THR A 177 10.31 -13.52 -13.68
N HIS A 178 10.30 -14.23 -12.55
CA HIS A 178 11.15 -15.41 -12.34
C HIS A 178 10.75 -16.63 -13.20
N LEU A 179 9.47 -16.74 -13.55
CA LEU A 179 8.99 -17.86 -14.38
C LEU A 179 9.25 -17.62 -15.88
N THR A 180 9.29 -16.36 -16.30
CA THR A 180 9.44 -15.99 -17.72
C THR A 180 10.87 -15.68 -18.14
N LEU A 181 11.79 -15.55 -17.18
CA LEU A 181 13.20 -15.23 -17.42
C LEU A 181 14.06 -16.33 -16.77
N PRO A 182 14.54 -17.33 -17.54
CA PRO A 182 15.52 -18.29 -17.07
C PRO A 182 16.90 -17.64 -16.85
#